data_b9212a4d57e332f9db7262218ea4c6f5
#
_entry.id   b9212a4d57e332f9db7262218ea4c6f5
#
_cell.length_a   1.000
_cell.length_b   1.000
_cell.length_c   1.000
_cell.angle_alpha   90.00
_cell.angle_beta   90.00
_cell.angle_gamma   90.00
#
_symmetry.space_group_name_H-M   'P 1'
#
loop_
_entity.id
_entity.type
_entity.pdbx_description
1 polymer ?
#
loop_
_entity_poly.entity_id
_entity_poly.type
_entity_poly.pdbx_seq_one_letter_code
_entity_poly.pdbx_strand_id
1 'polypeptide(L)'
;MKKITIAIDGHSSCGKSTMAKDLAREVGYVYVDTGAMYRSVTLYALRKGLFLDDGSVDTAALELEMPNINISFKFNPETGRPDTYLNGECVEQEIRSLEVSNHVSPVAAIPFVRTAMVAQQQQMGKDKGVVMDGRDIGTTVFPDAELKVFVTASARVRAQRRFDELKAKGMPADFDDILKNVEERDSIDSHREVSPLRKADDAIELDNSNMTIPEQKEWLLERFRERTT
;
A
#
# COMPACT_ATOMS: atom_id res chain seq x y z
N MET A 1 19.68 -19.46 -0.94
CA MET A 1 18.40 -19.28 -1.66
C MET A 1 18.53 -18.15 -2.67
N LYS A 2 17.94 -18.33 -3.85
CA LYS A 2 17.88 -17.28 -4.88
C LYS A 2 16.99 -16.14 -4.36
N LYS A 3 17.46 -14.89 -4.42
CA LYS A 3 16.62 -13.74 -4.09
C LYS A 3 15.54 -13.57 -5.16
N ILE A 4 14.31 -13.34 -4.73
CA ILE A 4 13.14 -13.13 -5.59
C ILE A 4 12.47 -11.80 -5.26
N THR A 5 11.61 -11.32 -6.16
CA THR A 5 10.69 -10.21 -5.92
C THR A 5 9.32 -10.77 -5.57
N ILE A 6 8.71 -10.26 -4.52
CA ILE A 6 7.39 -10.67 -4.03
C ILE A 6 6.43 -9.50 -4.12
N ALA A 7 5.38 -9.67 -4.93
CA ALA A 7 4.31 -8.69 -5.14
C ALA A 7 3.05 -9.14 -4.40
N ILE A 8 2.51 -8.28 -3.53
CA ILE A 8 1.28 -8.56 -2.78
C ILE A 8 0.27 -7.45 -3.08
N ASP A 9 -0.69 -7.73 -3.94
CA ASP A 9 -1.73 -6.80 -4.35
C ASP A 9 -3.09 -7.11 -3.71
N GLY A 10 -4.00 -6.15 -3.76
CA GLY A 10 -5.36 -6.30 -3.27
C GLY A 10 -5.93 -5.02 -2.69
N HIS A 11 -7.18 -5.03 -2.29
CA HIS A 11 -7.93 -3.88 -1.78
C HIS A 11 -7.39 -3.32 -0.47
N SER A 12 -7.87 -2.13 -0.08
CA SER A 12 -7.52 -1.53 1.21
C SER A 12 -8.03 -2.37 2.39
N SER A 13 -7.32 -2.31 3.52
CA SER A 13 -7.69 -2.98 4.77
C SER A 13 -7.86 -4.51 4.70
N CYS A 14 -7.34 -5.18 3.67
CA CYS A 14 -7.36 -6.64 3.58
C CYS A 14 -6.16 -7.32 4.28
N GLY A 15 -5.30 -6.58 4.99
CA GLY A 15 -4.21 -7.15 5.79
C GLY A 15 -2.89 -7.36 5.05
N LYS A 16 -2.77 -6.95 3.79
CA LYS A 16 -1.54 -7.10 2.97
C LYS A 16 -0.27 -6.64 3.66
N SER A 17 -0.29 -5.43 4.21
CA SER A 17 0.91 -4.84 4.82
C SER A 17 1.40 -5.64 6.03
N THR A 18 0.49 -6.23 6.82
CA THR A 18 0.85 -7.12 7.93
C THR A 18 1.53 -8.38 7.40
N MET A 19 0.92 -9.04 6.42
CA MET A 19 1.48 -10.25 5.78
C MET A 19 2.84 -9.97 5.14
N ALA A 20 2.96 -8.88 4.38
CA ALA A 20 4.18 -8.48 3.68
C ALA A 20 5.33 -8.20 4.66
N LYS A 21 5.05 -7.47 5.74
CA LYS A 21 6.03 -7.18 6.81
C LYS A 21 6.51 -8.44 7.50
N ASP A 22 5.60 -9.31 7.88
CA ASP A 22 5.92 -10.55 8.58
C ASP A 22 6.74 -11.49 7.69
N LEU A 23 6.37 -11.62 6.41
CA LEU A 23 7.17 -12.40 5.46
C LEU A 23 8.56 -11.80 5.27
N ALA A 24 8.66 -10.50 5.00
CA ALA A 24 9.95 -9.83 4.77
C ALA A 24 10.90 -10.02 5.94
N ARG A 25 10.41 -9.87 7.17
CA ARG A 25 11.18 -10.11 8.40
C ARG A 25 11.66 -11.56 8.50
N GLU A 26 10.78 -12.53 8.22
CA GLU A 26 11.08 -13.95 8.32
C GLU A 26 12.15 -14.41 7.33
N VAL A 27 12.10 -13.90 6.10
CA VAL A 27 13.00 -14.30 5.02
C VAL A 27 14.21 -13.37 4.82
N GLY A 28 14.32 -12.32 5.64
CA GLY A 28 15.41 -11.34 5.57
C GLY A 28 15.37 -10.44 4.33
N TYR A 29 14.16 -10.15 3.82
CA TYR A 29 13.95 -9.27 2.67
C TYR A 29 13.60 -7.84 3.10
N VAL A 30 13.79 -6.90 2.17
CA VAL A 30 13.36 -5.51 2.39
C VAL A 30 11.84 -5.42 2.16
N TYR A 31 11.14 -4.80 3.10
CA TYR A 31 9.71 -4.50 2.93
C TYR A 31 9.53 -3.07 2.43
N VAL A 32 8.66 -2.88 1.43
CA VAL A 32 8.28 -1.58 0.89
C VAL A 32 6.75 -1.42 0.91
N ASP A 33 6.26 -0.43 1.66
CA ASP A 33 4.85 -0.02 1.72
C ASP A 33 4.58 1.03 0.64
N THR A 34 4.08 0.60 -0.51
CA THR A 34 3.77 1.56 -1.59
C THR A 34 2.59 2.46 -1.25
N GLY A 35 1.67 1.99 -0.42
CA GLY A 35 0.59 2.82 0.10
C GLY A 35 1.10 3.99 0.92
N ALA A 36 2.18 3.81 1.69
CA ALA A 36 2.84 4.90 2.40
C ALA A 36 3.44 5.94 1.45
N MET A 37 3.95 5.52 0.28
CA MET A 37 4.47 6.46 -0.72
C MET A 37 3.36 7.37 -1.26
N TYR A 38 2.23 6.83 -1.69
CA TYR A 38 1.10 7.64 -2.15
C TYR A 38 0.50 8.53 -1.04
N ARG A 39 0.47 8.02 0.19
CA ARG A 39 0.06 8.81 1.36
C ARG A 39 1.02 9.98 1.64
N SER A 40 2.31 9.80 1.41
CA SER A 40 3.31 10.88 1.56
C SER A 40 3.11 11.97 0.51
N VAL A 41 2.81 11.62 -0.75
CA VAL A 41 2.42 12.60 -1.78
C VAL A 41 1.16 13.34 -1.37
N THR A 42 0.16 12.62 -0.85
CA THR A 42 -1.09 13.21 -0.36
C THR A 42 -0.85 14.18 0.79
N LEU A 43 -0.05 13.78 1.77
CA LEU A 43 0.33 14.63 2.90
C LEU A 43 1.05 15.90 2.43
N TYR A 44 1.97 15.77 1.47
CA TYR A 44 2.64 16.91 0.88
C TYR A 44 1.64 17.88 0.24
N ALA A 45 0.70 17.36 -0.55
CA ALA A 45 -0.34 18.16 -1.18
C ALA A 45 -1.24 18.87 -0.16
N LEU A 46 -1.61 18.19 0.94
CA LEU A 46 -2.38 18.79 2.05
C LEU A 46 -1.59 19.90 2.73
N ARG A 47 -0.34 19.66 3.09
CA ARG A 47 0.54 20.66 3.73
C ARG A 47 0.78 21.90 2.87
N LYS A 48 0.75 21.74 1.54
CA LYS A 48 0.92 22.83 0.56
C LYS A 48 -0.39 23.52 0.17
N GLY A 49 -1.54 23.02 0.67
CA GLY A 49 -2.85 23.57 0.30
C GLY A 49 -3.19 23.35 -1.19
N LEU A 50 -2.80 22.21 -1.76
CA LEU A 50 -3.04 21.88 -3.17
C LEU A 50 -4.39 21.16 -3.40
N PHE A 51 -5.33 21.33 -2.47
CA PHE A 51 -6.71 20.88 -2.65
C PHE A 51 -7.61 22.11 -2.85
N LEU A 52 -8.48 22.01 -3.84
CA LEU A 52 -9.44 23.06 -4.18
C LEU A 52 -10.65 23.00 -3.23
N ASP A 53 -11.49 24.04 -3.25
CA ASP A 53 -12.66 24.15 -2.38
C ASP A 53 -13.69 23.03 -2.55
N ASP A 54 -13.70 22.38 -3.71
CA ASP A 54 -14.53 21.21 -4.01
C ASP A 54 -13.90 19.87 -3.55
N GLY A 55 -12.74 19.92 -2.92
CA GLY A 55 -11.98 18.76 -2.45
C GLY A 55 -11.17 18.04 -3.53
N SER A 56 -11.18 18.50 -4.77
CA SER A 56 -10.32 17.98 -5.83
C SER A 56 -8.88 18.47 -5.69
N VAL A 57 -7.94 17.77 -6.34
CA VAL A 57 -6.52 18.15 -6.31
C VAL A 57 -6.23 19.16 -7.42
N ASP A 58 -5.53 20.25 -7.10
CA ASP A 58 -4.89 21.10 -8.12
C ASP A 58 -3.73 20.30 -8.76
N THR A 59 -4.09 19.58 -9.82
CA THR A 59 -3.15 18.68 -10.51
C THR A 59 -1.99 19.43 -11.16
N ALA A 60 -2.23 20.65 -11.67
CA ALA A 60 -1.17 21.44 -12.29
C ALA A 60 -0.14 21.91 -11.26
N ALA A 61 -0.60 22.39 -10.11
CA ALA A 61 0.29 22.79 -9.02
C ALA A 61 1.02 21.59 -8.43
N LEU A 62 0.34 20.44 -8.25
CA LEU A 62 0.99 19.21 -7.74
C LEU A 62 2.06 18.69 -8.71
N GLU A 63 1.82 18.76 -10.03
CA GLU A 63 2.81 18.32 -11.02
C GLU A 63 4.10 19.13 -10.94
N LEU A 64 4.02 20.43 -10.74
CA LEU A 64 5.17 21.30 -10.54
C LEU A 64 5.93 21.00 -9.24
N GLU A 65 5.23 20.51 -8.23
CA GLU A 65 5.83 20.17 -6.92
C GLU A 65 6.39 18.74 -6.86
N MET A 66 6.06 17.85 -7.80
CA MET A 66 6.56 16.46 -7.78
C MET A 66 8.08 16.32 -7.65
N PRO A 67 8.93 17.15 -8.30
CA PRO A 67 10.39 17.09 -8.12
C PRO A 67 10.86 17.39 -6.68
N ASN A 68 10.04 18.07 -5.89
CA ASN A 68 10.33 18.44 -4.50
C ASN A 68 9.90 17.35 -3.49
N ILE A 69 9.31 16.24 -3.96
CA ILE A 69 8.81 15.15 -3.13
C ILE A 69 9.82 14.01 -3.12
N ASN A 70 10.56 13.90 -2.02
CA ASN A 70 11.52 12.81 -1.80
C ASN A 70 11.00 11.91 -0.68
N ILE A 71 10.75 10.64 -1.01
CA ILE A 71 10.24 9.63 -0.09
C ILE A 71 11.31 8.60 0.16
N SER A 72 11.56 8.32 1.44
CA SER A 72 12.52 7.29 1.84
C SER A 72 11.99 6.50 3.04
N PHE A 73 12.57 5.31 3.25
CA PHE A 73 12.25 4.44 4.38
C PHE A 73 13.51 4.23 5.21
N LYS A 74 13.38 4.32 6.54
CA LYS A 74 14.49 4.03 7.46
C LYS A 74 14.02 3.03 8.50
N PHE A 75 14.84 1.99 8.73
CA PHE A 75 14.54 0.99 9.74
C PHE A 75 14.48 1.64 11.13
N ASN A 76 13.41 1.38 11.86
CA ASN A 76 13.23 1.80 13.25
C ASN A 76 13.45 0.59 14.16
N PRO A 77 14.53 0.56 14.96
CA PRO A 77 14.85 -0.57 15.82
C PRO A 77 13.85 -0.75 16.97
N GLU A 78 13.16 0.30 17.41
CA GLU A 78 12.18 0.22 18.50
C GLU A 78 10.91 -0.52 18.05
N THR A 79 10.47 -0.27 16.81
CA THR A 79 9.26 -0.92 16.26
C THR A 79 9.57 -2.18 15.47
N GLY A 80 10.85 -2.40 15.10
CA GLY A 80 11.27 -3.46 14.19
C GLY A 80 10.74 -3.32 12.77
N ARG A 81 10.37 -2.10 12.34
CA ARG A 81 9.73 -1.78 11.07
C ARG A 81 10.39 -0.57 10.40
N PRO A 82 10.31 -0.42 9.08
CA PRO A 82 10.69 0.83 8.44
C PRO A 82 9.65 1.92 8.73
N ASP A 83 10.13 3.10 9.11
CA ASP A 83 9.34 4.33 9.15
C ASP A 83 9.48 5.10 7.83
N THR A 84 8.41 5.79 7.46
CA THR A 84 8.33 6.58 6.23
C THR A 84 8.81 8.00 6.47
N TYR A 85 9.65 8.49 5.58
CA TYR A 85 10.22 9.85 5.61
C TYR A 85 9.81 10.61 4.34
N LEU A 86 9.33 11.81 4.52
CA LEU A 86 9.05 12.79 3.46
C LEU A 86 10.03 13.96 3.60
N ASN A 87 10.85 14.20 2.58
CA ASN A 87 11.88 15.26 2.59
C ASN A 87 12.78 15.25 3.83
N GLY A 88 13.08 14.05 4.35
CA GLY A 88 13.93 13.88 5.53
C GLY A 88 13.21 13.93 6.88
N GLU A 89 11.92 14.27 6.92
CA GLU A 89 11.06 14.27 8.10
C GLU A 89 10.33 12.94 8.25
N CYS A 90 10.30 12.37 9.47
CA CYS A 90 9.51 11.16 9.75
C CYS A 90 8.03 11.51 9.77
N VAL A 91 7.27 10.92 8.84
CA VAL A 91 5.83 11.16 8.68
C VAL A 91 4.97 9.92 8.92
N GLU A 92 5.55 8.84 9.47
CA GLU A 92 4.88 7.54 9.61
C GLU A 92 3.52 7.61 10.33
N GLN A 93 3.40 8.45 11.34
CA GLN A 93 2.13 8.62 12.06
C GLN A 93 1.15 9.49 11.27
N GLU A 94 1.63 10.60 10.72
CA GLU A 94 0.79 11.58 10.04
C GLU A 94 0.16 11.05 8.76
N ILE A 95 0.91 10.25 7.99
CA ILE A 95 0.37 9.60 6.78
C ILE A 95 -0.73 8.55 7.08
N ARG A 96 -0.91 8.15 8.35
CA ARG A 96 -1.96 7.22 8.78
C ARG A 96 -3.23 7.94 9.29
N SER A 97 -3.24 9.26 9.28
CA SER A 97 -4.41 10.07 9.70
C SER A 97 -5.66 9.79 8.83
N LEU A 98 -6.83 10.12 9.35
CA LEU A 98 -8.08 10.02 8.58
C LEU A 98 -8.07 10.99 7.39
N GLU A 99 -7.54 12.20 7.58
CA GLU A 99 -7.45 13.21 6.54
C GLU A 99 -6.68 12.69 5.33
N VAL A 100 -5.46 12.16 5.53
CA VAL A 100 -4.69 11.53 4.46
C VAL A 100 -5.43 10.32 3.87
N SER A 101 -6.08 9.52 4.72
CA SER A 101 -6.82 8.33 4.26
C SER A 101 -8.00 8.67 3.34
N ASN A 102 -8.66 9.80 3.56
CA ASN A 102 -9.78 10.25 2.74
C ASN A 102 -9.34 10.82 1.39
N HIS A 103 -8.12 11.34 1.29
CA HIS A 103 -7.61 12.02 0.10
C HIS A 103 -6.64 11.16 -0.75
N VAL A 104 -6.17 10.03 -0.23
CA VAL A 104 -5.10 9.27 -0.91
C VAL A 104 -5.53 8.62 -2.22
N SER A 105 -6.77 8.13 -2.35
CA SER A 105 -7.19 7.43 -3.58
C SER A 105 -7.31 8.37 -4.78
N PRO A 106 -7.91 9.58 -4.67
CA PRO A 106 -7.85 10.57 -5.74
C PRO A 106 -6.42 10.93 -6.16
N VAL A 107 -5.52 11.20 -5.21
CA VAL A 107 -4.10 11.51 -5.51
C VAL A 107 -3.41 10.33 -6.20
N ALA A 108 -3.63 9.10 -5.71
CA ALA A 108 -3.06 7.89 -6.27
C ALA A 108 -3.62 7.52 -7.66
N ALA A 109 -4.72 8.13 -8.09
CA ALA A 109 -5.27 7.95 -9.44
C ALA A 109 -4.61 8.87 -10.49
N ILE A 110 -3.92 9.92 -10.08
CA ILE A 110 -3.31 10.91 -10.98
C ILE A 110 -2.17 10.25 -11.79
N PRO A 111 -2.20 10.31 -13.14
CA PRO A 111 -1.24 9.60 -13.99
C PRO A 111 0.23 9.93 -13.73
N PHE A 112 0.60 11.22 -13.61
CA PHE A 112 1.99 11.61 -13.39
C PHE A 112 2.50 11.22 -11.99
N VAL A 113 1.63 11.23 -10.96
CA VAL A 113 1.96 10.73 -9.62
C VAL A 113 2.28 9.24 -9.69
N ARG A 114 1.45 8.48 -10.41
CA ARG A 114 1.70 7.04 -10.60
C ARG A 114 3.01 6.78 -11.30
N THR A 115 3.28 7.47 -12.41
CA THR A 115 4.52 7.33 -13.17
C THR A 115 5.74 7.56 -12.28
N ALA A 116 5.73 8.62 -11.47
CA ALA A 116 6.84 8.94 -10.57
C ALA A 116 7.00 7.88 -9.47
N MET A 117 5.89 7.40 -8.87
CA MET A 117 5.95 6.40 -7.80
C MET A 117 6.38 5.03 -8.34
N VAL A 118 5.87 4.59 -9.48
CA VAL A 118 6.28 3.33 -10.12
C VAL A 118 7.78 3.32 -10.41
N ALA A 119 8.34 4.41 -10.94
CA ALA A 119 9.77 4.51 -11.20
C ALA A 119 10.60 4.36 -9.91
N GLN A 120 10.20 5.00 -8.81
CA GLN A 120 10.87 4.85 -7.52
C GLN A 120 10.75 3.42 -6.97
N GLN A 121 9.57 2.81 -7.06
CA GLN A 121 9.31 1.44 -6.62
C GLN A 121 10.19 0.43 -7.38
N GLN A 122 10.27 0.55 -8.71
CA GLN A 122 11.13 -0.29 -9.55
C GLN A 122 12.61 -0.16 -9.16
N GLN A 123 13.06 1.08 -8.87
CA GLN A 123 14.44 1.31 -8.41
C GLN A 123 14.70 0.65 -7.05
N MET A 124 13.72 0.68 -6.12
CA MET A 124 13.86 0.03 -4.80
C MET A 124 13.96 -1.49 -4.88
N GLY A 125 13.32 -2.11 -5.87
CA GLY A 125 13.29 -3.57 -5.99
C GLY A 125 14.24 -4.15 -7.06
N LYS A 126 15.10 -3.35 -7.69
CA LYS A 126 15.96 -3.78 -8.81
C LYS A 126 16.90 -4.94 -8.47
N ASP A 127 17.35 -5.02 -7.22
CA ASP A 127 18.31 -6.04 -6.74
C ASP A 127 17.61 -7.28 -6.15
N LYS A 128 16.28 -7.37 -6.30
CA LYS A 128 15.43 -8.42 -5.70
C LYS A 128 15.58 -8.50 -4.17
N GLY A 129 15.07 -9.55 -3.55
CA GLY A 129 15.05 -9.64 -2.08
C GLY A 129 14.12 -8.59 -1.47
N VAL A 130 13.01 -8.32 -2.12
CA VAL A 130 12.02 -7.32 -1.73
C VAL A 130 10.62 -7.95 -1.62
N VAL A 131 9.88 -7.53 -0.62
CA VAL A 131 8.43 -7.75 -0.50
C VAL A 131 7.75 -6.39 -0.60
N MET A 132 6.91 -6.23 -1.60
CA MET A 132 6.23 -4.97 -1.86
C MET A 132 4.73 -5.19 -1.89
N ASP A 133 3.97 -4.39 -1.14
CA ASP A 133 2.51 -4.45 -1.16
C ASP A 133 1.89 -3.19 -1.77
N GLY A 134 0.80 -3.41 -2.52
CA GLY A 134 0.14 -2.32 -3.23
C GLY A 134 -1.19 -2.70 -3.87
N ARG A 135 -1.39 -2.17 -5.09
CA ARG A 135 -2.57 -2.39 -5.93
C ARG A 135 -2.24 -2.95 -7.32
N ASP A 136 -1.03 -2.72 -7.75
CA ASP A 136 -0.58 -2.98 -9.11
C ASP A 136 0.89 -3.40 -9.16
N ILE A 137 1.38 -3.97 -8.08
CA ILE A 137 2.78 -4.40 -7.98
C ILE A 137 3.06 -5.51 -8.98
N GLY A 138 2.23 -6.55 -8.99
CA GLY A 138 2.38 -7.69 -9.87
C GLY A 138 1.90 -7.46 -11.32
N THR A 139 1.21 -6.35 -11.59
CA THR A 139 0.71 -6.03 -12.94
C THR A 139 1.51 -4.92 -13.63
N THR A 140 2.09 -3.98 -12.86
CA THR A 140 2.72 -2.76 -13.41
C THR A 140 4.14 -2.58 -12.90
N VAL A 141 4.37 -2.67 -11.60
CA VAL A 141 5.69 -2.38 -11.01
C VAL A 141 6.67 -3.51 -11.29
N PHE A 142 6.28 -4.74 -10.98
CA PHE A 142 7.07 -5.95 -11.21
C PHE A 142 6.24 -7.04 -11.90
N PRO A 143 5.94 -6.87 -13.20
CA PRO A 143 5.18 -7.87 -13.96
C PRO A 143 5.88 -9.24 -14.02
N ASP A 144 7.20 -9.28 -13.80
CA ASP A 144 8.01 -10.50 -13.77
C ASP A 144 8.37 -10.94 -12.34
N ALA A 145 7.65 -10.49 -11.31
CA ALA A 145 7.84 -10.94 -9.94
C ALA A 145 7.63 -12.46 -9.84
N GLU A 146 8.54 -13.15 -9.16
CA GLU A 146 8.52 -14.62 -9.06
C GLU A 146 7.39 -15.13 -8.15
N LEU A 147 6.95 -14.32 -7.19
CA LEU A 147 5.78 -14.62 -6.36
C LEU A 147 4.82 -13.43 -6.41
N LYS A 148 3.62 -13.68 -6.94
CA LYS A 148 2.54 -12.71 -6.96
C LYS A 148 1.35 -13.25 -6.17
N VAL A 149 0.86 -12.47 -5.23
CA VAL A 149 -0.30 -12.80 -4.39
C VAL A 149 -1.33 -11.68 -4.51
N PHE A 150 -2.56 -12.07 -4.79
CA PHE A 150 -3.69 -11.16 -4.78
C PHE A 150 -4.58 -11.46 -3.57
N VAL A 151 -4.58 -10.55 -2.60
CA VAL A 151 -5.29 -10.74 -1.33
C VAL A 151 -6.67 -10.12 -1.42
N THR A 152 -7.69 -10.93 -1.13
CA THR A 152 -9.08 -10.51 -1.09
C THR A 152 -9.67 -10.68 0.32
N ALA A 153 -10.67 -9.87 0.61
CA ALA A 153 -11.61 -10.01 1.71
C ALA A 153 -12.85 -9.19 1.40
N SER A 154 -14.03 -9.59 1.87
CA SER A 154 -15.25 -8.83 1.63
C SER A 154 -15.15 -7.40 2.18
N ALA A 155 -15.83 -6.44 1.55
CA ALA A 155 -15.82 -5.03 1.99
C ALA A 155 -16.23 -4.91 3.46
N ARG A 156 -17.23 -5.68 3.89
CA ARG A 156 -17.71 -5.70 5.28
C ARG A 156 -16.65 -6.20 6.27
N VAL A 157 -15.90 -7.25 5.94
CA VAL A 157 -14.80 -7.77 6.77
C VAL A 157 -13.69 -6.73 6.88
N ARG A 158 -13.34 -6.07 5.78
CA ARG A 158 -12.32 -5.02 5.75
C ARG A 158 -12.73 -3.77 6.53
N ALA A 159 -14.00 -3.38 6.43
CA ALA A 159 -14.58 -2.30 7.23
C ALA A 159 -14.56 -2.64 8.72
N GLN A 160 -14.89 -3.87 9.10
CA GLN A 160 -14.83 -4.33 10.49
C GLN A 160 -13.40 -4.27 11.05
N ARG A 161 -12.41 -4.77 10.30
CA ARG A 161 -10.99 -4.69 10.69
C ARG A 161 -10.54 -3.24 10.92
N ARG A 162 -10.97 -2.33 10.03
CA ARG A 162 -10.64 -0.90 10.16
C ARG A 162 -11.34 -0.24 11.35
N PHE A 163 -12.59 -0.59 11.59
CA PHE A 163 -13.36 -0.13 12.73
C PHE A 163 -12.71 -0.55 14.05
N ASP A 164 -12.31 -1.83 14.17
CA ASP A 164 -11.66 -2.37 15.35
C ASP A 164 -10.29 -1.71 15.59
N GLU A 165 -9.52 -1.47 14.51
CA GLU A 165 -8.24 -0.76 14.57
C GLU A 165 -8.40 0.68 15.11
N LEU A 166 -9.38 1.43 14.60
CA LEU A 166 -9.64 2.79 15.05
C LEU A 166 -10.10 2.83 16.52
N LYS A 167 -10.99 1.91 16.89
CA LYS A 167 -11.43 1.77 18.30
C LYS A 167 -10.27 1.44 19.24
N ALA A 168 -9.40 0.52 18.85
CA ALA A 168 -8.23 0.17 19.64
C ALA A 168 -7.26 1.34 19.85
N LYS A 169 -7.25 2.31 18.91
CA LYS A 169 -6.48 3.56 19.02
C LYS A 169 -7.23 4.67 19.77
N GLY A 170 -8.44 4.43 20.28
CA GLY A 170 -9.28 5.44 20.94
C GLY A 170 -9.81 6.53 20.00
N MET A 171 -9.83 6.25 18.68
CA MET A 171 -10.30 7.20 17.67
C MET A 171 -11.81 7.04 17.44
N PRO A 172 -12.55 8.13 17.13
CA PRO A 172 -13.93 8.04 16.69
C PRO A 172 -14.04 7.11 15.47
N ALA A 173 -15.02 6.23 15.47
CA ALA A 173 -15.25 5.30 14.38
C ALA A 173 -16.76 5.04 14.24
N ASP A 174 -17.26 5.25 13.04
CA ASP A 174 -18.57 4.81 12.60
C ASP A 174 -18.43 3.72 11.55
N PHE A 175 -19.14 2.62 11.70
CA PHE A 175 -18.97 1.46 10.84
C PHE A 175 -19.49 1.73 9.42
N ASP A 176 -20.63 2.41 9.29
CA ASP A 176 -21.27 2.65 7.99
C ASP A 176 -20.46 3.67 7.17
N ASP A 177 -19.90 4.69 7.82
CA ASP A 177 -18.97 5.62 7.18
C ASP A 177 -17.69 4.93 6.71
N ILE A 178 -17.16 4.01 7.52
CA ILE A 178 -15.97 3.23 7.17
C ILE A 178 -16.27 2.29 6.00
N LEU A 179 -17.41 1.61 6.02
CA LEU A 179 -17.81 0.71 4.93
C LEU A 179 -17.97 1.47 3.62
N LYS A 180 -18.66 2.60 3.65
CA LYS A 180 -18.81 3.50 2.50
C LYS A 180 -17.45 3.93 1.94
N ASN A 181 -16.53 4.38 2.81
CA ASN A 181 -15.18 4.77 2.40
C ASN A 181 -14.40 3.60 1.78
N VAL A 182 -14.53 2.39 2.31
CA VAL A 182 -13.91 1.17 1.75
C VAL A 182 -14.43 0.91 0.34
N GLU A 183 -15.74 0.97 0.12
CA GLU A 183 -16.38 0.73 -1.18
C GLU A 183 -16.03 1.81 -2.21
N GLU A 184 -16.02 3.08 -1.82
CA GLU A 184 -15.62 4.20 -2.67
C GLU A 184 -14.16 4.05 -3.12
N ARG A 185 -13.26 3.69 -2.22
CA ARG A 185 -11.84 3.45 -2.53
C ARG A 185 -11.65 2.27 -3.46
N ASP A 186 -12.40 1.19 -3.25
CA ASP A 186 -12.37 0.02 -4.14
C ASP A 186 -12.79 0.40 -5.56
N SER A 187 -13.84 1.23 -5.67
CA SER A 187 -14.30 1.74 -6.96
C SER A 187 -13.23 2.58 -7.65
N ILE A 188 -12.63 3.54 -6.94
CA ILE A 188 -11.56 4.39 -7.49
C ILE A 188 -10.36 3.53 -7.92
N ASP A 189 -9.87 2.65 -7.03
CA ASP A 189 -8.68 1.84 -7.29
C ASP A 189 -8.89 0.89 -8.50
N SER A 190 -10.10 0.35 -8.68
CA SER A 190 -10.42 -0.61 -9.75
C SER A 190 -10.76 0.02 -11.09
N HIS A 191 -11.24 1.27 -11.11
CA HIS A 191 -11.70 1.95 -12.33
C HIS A 191 -10.81 3.11 -12.78
N ARG A 192 -9.71 3.39 -12.05
CA ARG A 192 -8.77 4.43 -12.49
C ARG A 192 -8.16 4.07 -13.84
N GLU A 193 -7.89 5.12 -14.66
CA GLU A 193 -7.40 4.99 -16.02
C GLU A 193 -6.03 4.30 -16.11
N VAL A 194 -5.11 4.66 -15.20
CA VAL A 194 -3.73 4.15 -15.22
C VAL A 194 -3.55 3.10 -14.14
N SER A 195 -3.12 1.91 -14.54
CA SER A 195 -2.79 0.77 -13.66
C SER A 195 -3.90 0.46 -12.66
N PRO A 196 -5.13 0.12 -13.10
CA PRO A 196 -6.22 -0.22 -12.20
C PRO A 196 -5.87 -1.43 -11.33
N LEU A 197 -6.47 -1.49 -10.14
CA LEU A 197 -6.39 -2.68 -9.29
C LEU A 197 -7.02 -3.87 -9.99
N ARG A 198 -6.21 -4.83 -10.37
CA ARG A 198 -6.65 -6.12 -10.92
C ARG A 198 -5.67 -7.22 -10.55
N LYS A 199 -6.17 -8.44 -10.46
CA LYS A 199 -5.31 -9.59 -10.25
C LYS A 199 -4.46 -9.84 -11.50
N ALA A 200 -3.14 -10.02 -11.34
CA ALA A 200 -2.29 -10.49 -12.43
C ALA A 200 -2.67 -11.95 -12.78
N ASP A 201 -2.54 -12.32 -14.05
CA ASP A 201 -2.98 -13.63 -14.54
C ASP A 201 -2.27 -14.80 -13.84
N ASP A 202 -1.02 -14.60 -13.44
CA ASP A 202 -0.18 -15.55 -12.73
C ASP A 202 -0.17 -15.36 -11.20
N ALA A 203 -0.99 -14.44 -10.66
CA ALA A 203 -1.10 -14.25 -9.23
C ALA A 203 -1.96 -15.32 -8.55
N ILE A 204 -1.46 -15.82 -7.42
CA ILE A 204 -2.20 -16.70 -6.54
C ILE A 204 -3.16 -15.86 -5.72
N GLU A 205 -4.45 -16.22 -5.74
CA GLU A 205 -5.46 -15.52 -4.95
C GLU A 205 -5.54 -16.09 -3.54
N LEU A 206 -5.64 -15.20 -2.57
CA LEU A 206 -5.86 -15.52 -1.17
C LEU A 206 -7.08 -14.75 -0.64
N ASP A 207 -8.19 -15.43 -0.43
CA ASP A 207 -9.28 -14.89 0.39
C ASP A 207 -8.96 -15.14 1.87
N ASN A 208 -8.64 -14.05 2.58
CA ASN A 208 -8.30 -14.13 4.00
C ASN A 208 -9.44 -13.71 4.93
N SER A 209 -10.68 -13.69 4.44
CA SER A 209 -11.85 -13.26 5.22
C SER A 209 -11.97 -14.00 6.55
N ASN A 210 -11.69 -15.31 6.55
CA ASN A 210 -11.84 -16.19 7.71
C ASN A 210 -10.50 -16.72 8.25
N MET A 211 -9.36 -16.17 7.82
CA MET A 211 -8.04 -16.62 8.26
C MET A 211 -7.51 -15.78 9.42
N THR A 212 -6.90 -16.43 10.38
CA THR A 212 -6.09 -15.79 11.41
C THR A 212 -4.76 -15.27 10.85
N ILE A 213 -4.12 -14.34 11.56
CA ILE A 213 -2.80 -13.82 11.16
C ILE A 213 -1.74 -14.94 11.06
N PRO A 214 -1.64 -15.89 12.02
CA PRO A 214 -0.71 -17.03 11.90
C PRO A 214 -0.95 -17.91 10.67
N GLU A 215 -2.21 -18.22 10.34
CA GLU A 215 -2.55 -19.01 9.15
C GLU A 215 -2.14 -18.29 7.86
N GLN A 216 -2.38 -16.99 7.76
CA GLN A 216 -1.94 -16.17 6.62
C GLN A 216 -0.42 -16.17 6.48
N LYS A 217 0.30 -16.06 7.60
CA LYS A 217 1.77 -16.09 7.62
C LYS A 217 2.29 -17.44 7.11
N GLU A 218 1.79 -18.56 7.61
CA GLU A 218 2.24 -19.89 7.19
C GLU A 218 1.93 -20.14 5.72
N TRP A 219 0.73 -19.80 5.27
CA TRP A 219 0.35 -19.92 3.87
C TRP A 219 1.33 -19.16 2.94
N LEU A 220 1.69 -17.94 3.30
CA LEU A 220 2.58 -17.11 2.49
C LEU A 220 4.02 -17.64 2.51
N LEU A 221 4.49 -18.16 3.64
CA LEU A 221 5.79 -18.81 3.75
C LEU A 221 5.90 -20.09 2.91
N GLU A 222 4.83 -20.89 2.82
CA GLU A 222 4.79 -22.06 1.93
C GLU A 222 4.96 -21.62 0.47
N ARG A 223 4.21 -20.61 0.01
CA ARG A 223 4.31 -20.09 -1.37
C ARG A 223 5.70 -19.54 -1.66
N PHE A 224 6.33 -18.88 -0.68
CA PHE A 224 7.72 -18.42 -0.81
C PHE A 224 8.70 -19.60 -0.99
N ARG A 225 8.59 -20.63 -0.16
CA ARG A 225 9.44 -21.82 -0.24
C ARG A 225 9.34 -22.50 -1.60
N GLU A 226 8.14 -22.66 -2.12
CA GLU A 226 7.88 -23.23 -3.46
C GLU A 226 8.57 -22.46 -4.62
N ARG A 227 8.79 -21.17 -4.45
CA ARG A 227 9.41 -20.30 -5.47
C ARG A 227 10.93 -20.15 -5.30
N THR A 228 11.49 -20.58 -4.18
CA THR A 228 12.92 -20.40 -3.86
C THR A 228 13.68 -21.71 -3.73
N THR A 229 12.99 -22.84 -3.85
CA THR A 229 13.57 -24.18 -3.96
C THR A 229 13.94 -24.45 -5.40
#